data_6516d2ef49944ff5de08ff883591223a
#
_entry.id   6516d2ef49944ff5de08ff883591223a
#
_cell.length_a   1.000
_cell.length_b   1.000
_cell.length_c   1.000
_cell.angle_alpha   90.00
_cell.angle_beta   90.00
_cell.angle_gamma   90.00
#
_symmetry.space_group_name_H-M   'P 1'
#
loop_
_entity.id
_entity.type
_entity.pdbx_description
1 polymer ?
#
loop_
_entity_poly.entity_id
_entity_poly.type
_entity_poly.pdbx_seq_one_letter_code
_entity_poly.pdbx_strand_id
1 'polypeptide(L)'
;AKEDGKRLWAHQFDWKTGHELQKILVFENPNPQFCHPMNSYATPTPVIANGTVFLHFGAHGTAALDAKSGEKLWERRDFKCDHWRGAAASPIPYNNTLIVHFDGYDKQFVVCLDQKTGRTLWQTKRAFDFRTNNGDNKKAYCTPSVINHEGRLELISPAAVATEAFDPATGKLLWTARTGGMNASSRPIYRHGHVFVFSGMGSMSAIRPGGNGDVDDTHVTWSRRKVVPKKSSPLLIGDFLFMVSDEGIASCSNPLTGEVIWAERLKIKGQCASSPIHASGRIYSFSSAGDCIVFKAEK
;
A
#
# COMPACT_ATOMS: atom_id res chain seq x y z
N ALA A 1 4.68 -18.42 -2.74
CA ALA A 1 3.57 -19.25 -2.23
C ALA A 1 3.09 -20.19 -3.33
N LYS A 2 2.70 -21.42 -2.99
CA LYS A 2 1.88 -22.22 -3.91
C LYS A 2 0.49 -21.59 -3.99
N GLU A 3 -0.21 -21.79 -5.10
CA GLU A 3 -1.55 -21.25 -5.33
C GLU A 3 -2.56 -21.62 -4.23
N ASP A 4 -2.31 -22.74 -3.52
CA ASP A 4 -3.15 -23.23 -2.43
C ASP A 4 -2.92 -22.54 -1.07
N GLY A 5 -1.90 -21.69 -0.93
CA GLY A 5 -1.57 -20.97 0.32
C GLY A 5 -1.11 -21.85 1.48
N LYS A 6 -0.97 -23.16 1.29
CA LYS A 6 -0.61 -24.09 2.38
C LYS A 6 0.82 -23.94 2.83
N ARG A 7 1.71 -23.52 1.95
CA ARG A 7 3.13 -23.28 2.26
C ARG A 7 3.57 -21.94 1.72
N LEU A 8 4.06 -21.09 2.61
CA LEU A 8 4.53 -19.75 2.31
C LEU A 8 6.05 -19.73 2.43
N TRP A 9 6.73 -19.40 1.34
CA TRP A 9 8.18 -19.48 1.22
C TRP A 9 8.78 -18.09 1.04
N ALA A 10 10.01 -17.90 1.54
CA ALA A 10 10.91 -16.84 1.13
C ALA A 10 11.98 -17.43 0.21
N HIS A 11 12.25 -16.75 -0.90
CA HIS A 11 13.32 -17.12 -1.82
C HIS A 11 14.29 -15.96 -1.89
N GLN A 12 15.57 -16.26 -1.80
CA GLN A 12 16.66 -15.30 -1.99
C GLN A 12 17.40 -15.67 -3.28
N PHE A 13 17.60 -14.66 -4.12
CA PHE A 13 18.32 -14.81 -5.39
C PHE A 13 19.53 -13.89 -5.41
N ASP A 14 20.61 -14.35 -6.04
CA ASP A 14 21.70 -13.47 -6.45
C ASP A 14 21.19 -12.53 -7.54
N TRP A 15 21.27 -11.24 -7.32
CA TRP A 15 20.69 -10.24 -8.23
C TRP A 15 21.44 -10.11 -9.57
N LYS A 16 22.70 -10.58 -9.66
CA LYS A 16 23.50 -10.53 -10.90
C LYS A 16 23.27 -11.75 -11.76
N THR A 17 23.18 -12.93 -11.13
CA THR A 17 23.11 -14.21 -11.83
C THR A 17 21.71 -14.79 -11.92
N GLY A 18 20.79 -14.35 -11.03
CA GLY A 18 19.45 -14.92 -10.88
C GLY A 18 19.45 -16.30 -10.21
N HIS A 19 20.59 -16.80 -9.72
CA HIS A 19 20.64 -18.09 -9.03
C HIS A 19 19.94 -18.00 -7.67
N GLU A 20 19.12 -19.00 -7.34
CA GLU A 20 18.52 -19.14 -6.02
C GLU A 20 19.59 -19.48 -5.00
N LEU A 21 19.78 -18.59 -4.01
CA LEU A 21 20.74 -18.77 -2.92
C LEU A 21 20.13 -19.52 -1.75
N GLN A 22 18.87 -19.19 -1.43
CA GLN A 22 18.15 -19.79 -0.32
C GLN A 22 16.65 -19.93 -0.62
N LYS A 23 16.05 -20.98 -0.07
CA LYS A 23 14.62 -21.23 -0.09
C LYS A 23 14.15 -21.63 1.31
N ILE A 24 13.41 -20.76 1.97
CA ILE A 24 13.06 -20.87 3.38
C ILE A 24 11.55 -21.05 3.52
N LEU A 25 11.11 -22.12 4.18
CA LEU A 25 9.71 -22.31 4.55
C LEU A 25 9.39 -21.36 5.72
N VAL A 26 8.61 -20.33 5.47
CA VAL A 26 8.26 -19.33 6.49
C VAL A 26 7.08 -19.81 7.31
N PHE A 27 5.99 -20.24 6.65
CA PHE A 27 4.79 -20.74 7.32
C PHE A 27 4.19 -21.96 6.62
N GLU A 28 3.64 -22.87 7.43
CA GLU A 28 2.69 -23.91 7.02
C GLU A 28 1.29 -23.51 7.51
N ASN A 29 0.30 -23.59 6.61
CA ASN A 29 -1.09 -23.28 6.87
C ASN A 29 -1.96 -24.44 6.39
N PRO A 30 -2.36 -25.36 7.26
CA PRO A 30 -3.21 -26.52 6.89
C PRO A 30 -4.54 -26.06 6.26
N ASN A 31 -5.11 -24.97 6.77
CA ASN A 31 -6.37 -24.39 6.35
C ASN A 31 -6.17 -22.89 6.01
N PRO A 32 -5.63 -22.55 4.82
CA PRO A 32 -5.44 -21.17 4.43
C PRO A 32 -6.77 -20.48 4.18
N GLN A 33 -6.86 -19.19 4.49
CA GLN A 33 -8.00 -18.37 4.09
C GLN A 33 -8.12 -18.32 2.57
N PHE A 34 -9.33 -18.09 2.07
CA PHE A 34 -9.55 -17.85 0.65
C PHE A 34 -8.73 -16.66 0.16
N CYS A 35 -8.15 -16.81 -1.03
CA CYS A 35 -7.48 -15.72 -1.73
C CYS A 35 -8.08 -15.58 -3.13
N HIS A 36 -8.51 -14.37 -3.48
CA HIS A 36 -9.14 -14.12 -4.78
C HIS A 36 -8.12 -14.34 -5.92
N PRO A 37 -8.51 -14.92 -7.09
CA PRO A 37 -7.59 -15.18 -8.22
C PRO A 37 -6.81 -13.95 -8.74
N MET A 38 -7.32 -12.73 -8.53
CA MET A 38 -6.60 -11.48 -8.85
C MET A 38 -5.55 -11.09 -7.81
N ASN A 39 -5.41 -11.85 -6.73
CA ASN A 39 -4.46 -11.62 -5.65
C ASN A 39 -3.62 -12.89 -5.43
N SER A 40 -2.61 -12.83 -4.57
CA SER A 40 -1.84 -13.98 -4.14
C SER A 40 -1.57 -13.93 -2.64
N TYR A 41 -1.21 -15.08 -2.06
CA TYR A 41 -0.80 -15.14 -0.66
C TYR A 41 0.53 -14.40 -0.38
N ALA A 42 1.27 -14.02 -1.42
CA ALA A 42 2.56 -13.33 -1.33
C ALA A 42 2.54 -11.92 -1.96
N THR A 43 1.37 -11.29 -2.05
CA THR A 43 1.23 -9.93 -2.60
C THR A 43 1.93 -8.86 -1.75
N PRO A 44 1.90 -8.89 -0.40
CA PRO A 44 2.69 -7.95 0.38
C PRO A 44 4.18 -8.06 0.04
N THR A 45 4.80 -6.94 -0.29
CA THR A 45 6.24 -6.87 -0.60
C THR A 45 7.05 -7.00 0.68
N PRO A 46 8.04 -7.91 0.74
CA PRO A 46 8.98 -7.97 1.87
C PRO A 46 9.79 -6.69 1.99
N VAL A 47 10.20 -6.34 3.21
CA VAL A 47 11.08 -5.21 3.45
C VAL A 47 12.33 -5.63 4.20
N ILE A 48 13.45 -4.97 3.92
CA ILE A 48 14.73 -5.23 4.58
C ILE A 48 15.12 -3.99 5.38
N ALA A 49 15.39 -4.18 6.66
CA ALA A 49 15.92 -3.14 7.53
C ALA A 49 16.88 -3.77 8.57
N ASN A 50 17.99 -3.09 8.83
CA ASN A 50 18.96 -3.50 9.87
C ASN A 50 19.42 -4.97 9.77
N GLY A 51 19.64 -5.49 8.54
CA GLY A 51 20.05 -6.88 8.33
C GLY A 51 18.94 -7.93 8.53
N THR A 52 17.69 -7.50 8.67
CA THR A 52 16.52 -8.35 8.86
C THR A 52 15.55 -8.22 7.70
N VAL A 53 15.03 -9.34 7.19
CA VAL A 53 13.96 -9.40 6.20
C VAL A 53 12.62 -9.58 6.93
N PHE A 54 11.70 -8.66 6.75
CA PHE A 54 10.36 -8.75 7.30
C PHE A 54 9.38 -9.17 6.20
N LEU A 55 8.66 -10.25 6.49
CA LEU A 55 7.69 -10.88 5.61
C LEU A 55 6.30 -10.80 6.25
N HIS A 56 5.31 -10.37 5.47
CA HIS A 56 3.93 -10.29 5.91
C HIS A 56 3.00 -11.03 4.95
N PHE A 57 2.16 -11.91 5.48
CA PHE A 57 1.20 -12.71 4.73
C PHE A 57 -0.23 -12.51 5.27
N GLY A 58 -0.54 -11.30 5.72
CA GLY A 58 -1.82 -10.99 6.35
C GLY A 58 -2.03 -11.83 7.63
N ALA A 59 -3.24 -12.36 7.78
CA ALA A 59 -3.60 -13.19 8.95
C ALA A 59 -2.88 -14.55 9.01
N HIS A 60 -2.16 -14.95 7.94
CA HIS A 60 -1.34 -16.16 7.98
C HIS A 60 -0.07 -15.97 8.80
N GLY A 61 0.39 -14.72 8.94
CA GLY A 61 1.48 -14.38 9.83
C GLY A 61 2.40 -13.28 9.31
N THR A 62 3.21 -12.77 10.22
CA THR A 62 4.34 -11.87 9.98
C THR A 62 5.58 -12.52 10.58
N ALA A 63 6.69 -12.50 9.86
CA ALA A 63 7.96 -13.08 10.32
C ALA A 63 9.13 -12.15 10.05
N ALA A 64 10.15 -12.27 10.86
CA ALA A 64 11.47 -11.70 10.65
C ALA A 64 12.50 -12.81 10.44
N LEU A 65 13.29 -12.67 9.38
CA LEU A 65 14.40 -13.55 9.08
C LEU A 65 15.71 -12.76 9.09
N ASP A 66 16.78 -13.36 9.57
CA ASP A 66 18.12 -12.82 9.33
C ASP A 66 18.40 -12.80 7.81
N ALA A 67 18.79 -11.65 7.29
CA ALA A 67 18.95 -11.47 5.83
C ALA A 67 20.10 -12.27 5.23
N LYS A 68 21.07 -12.71 6.05
CA LYS A 68 22.26 -13.46 5.60
C LYS A 68 22.08 -14.96 5.75
N SER A 69 21.64 -15.40 6.94
CA SER A 69 21.51 -16.84 7.26
C SER A 69 20.15 -17.42 6.83
N GLY A 70 19.11 -16.57 6.73
CA GLY A 70 17.74 -17.00 6.53
C GLY A 70 17.08 -17.56 7.79
N GLU A 71 17.76 -17.52 8.94
CA GLU A 71 17.22 -17.97 10.21
C GLU A 71 16.00 -17.14 10.61
N LYS A 72 14.95 -17.82 11.09
CA LYS A 72 13.75 -17.15 11.59
C LYS A 72 14.01 -16.60 12.99
N LEU A 73 14.05 -15.26 13.11
CA LEU A 73 14.29 -14.56 14.37
C LEU A 73 13.04 -14.52 15.24
N TRP A 74 11.89 -14.26 14.65
CA TRP A 74 10.60 -14.31 15.31
C TRP A 74 9.46 -14.46 14.29
N GLU A 75 8.28 -14.86 14.79
CA GLU A 75 7.03 -14.88 14.03
C GLU A 75 5.83 -14.45 14.88
N ARG A 76 4.81 -13.89 14.24
CA ARG A 76 3.52 -13.51 14.81
C ARG A 76 2.39 -14.08 13.96
N ARG A 77 1.53 -14.90 14.57
CA ARG A 77 0.38 -15.54 13.93
C ARG A 77 -0.92 -15.34 14.71
N ASP A 78 -0.90 -14.46 15.69
CA ASP A 78 -2.00 -14.18 16.60
C ASP A 78 -2.95 -13.08 16.10
N PHE A 79 -2.56 -12.27 15.12
CA PHE A 79 -3.43 -11.26 14.53
C PHE A 79 -4.47 -11.90 13.62
N LYS A 80 -5.69 -12.10 14.17
CA LYS A 80 -6.81 -12.69 13.42
C LYS A 80 -7.55 -11.61 12.66
N CYS A 81 -7.63 -11.78 11.34
CA CYS A 81 -8.32 -10.90 10.42
C CYS A 81 -8.78 -11.71 9.21
N ASP A 82 -10.04 -11.63 8.85
CA ASP A 82 -10.51 -12.23 7.61
C ASP A 82 -10.24 -11.26 6.45
N HIS A 83 -9.25 -11.59 5.64
CA HIS A 83 -8.93 -10.77 4.48
C HIS A 83 -9.86 -11.01 3.29
N TRP A 84 -10.68 -12.10 3.32
CA TRP A 84 -11.60 -12.49 2.26
C TRP A 84 -10.93 -12.64 0.88
N ARG A 85 -10.31 -11.58 0.33
CA ARG A 85 -9.63 -11.59 -0.98
C ARG A 85 -8.10 -11.72 -0.89
N GLY A 86 -7.56 -11.97 0.28
CA GLY A 86 -6.13 -11.98 0.57
C GLY A 86 -5.61 -10.62 1.03
N ALA A 87 -4.46 -10.64 1.71
CA ALA A 87 -3.75 -9.42 2.13
C ALA A 87 -2.96 -8.83 0.97
N ALA A 88 -2.68 -7.52 1.02
CA ALA A 88 -1.81 -6.88 0.03
C ALA A 88 -0.99 -5.71 0.59
N ALA A 89 -1.39 -5.11 1.72
CA ALA A 89 -0.60 -4.06 2.37
C ALA A 89 0.77 -4.61 2.77
N SER A 90 1.84 -3.96 2.31
CA SER A 90 3.20 -4.31 2.69
C SER A 90 3.55 -3.73 4.05
N PRO A 91 4.38 -4.40 4.86
CA PRO A 91 4.91 -3.82 6.08
C PRO A 91 5.84 -2.65 5.75
N ILE A 92 5.92 -1.67 6.64
CA ILE A 92 6.90 -0.59 6.50
C ILE A 92 7.79 -0.50 7.74
N PRO A 93 9.12 -0.41 7.56
CA PRO A 93 10.03 -0.14 8.66
C PRO A 93 9.97 1.35 9.02
N TYR A 94 9.96 1.63 10.31
CA TYR A 94 10.05 2.99 10.84
C TYR A 94 10.93 2.96 12.11
N ASN A 95 12.08 3.60 12.08
CA ASN A 95 13.09 3.47 13.14
C ASN A 95 13.41 1.98 13.43
N ASN A 96 13.26 1.55 14.70
CA ASN A 96 13.41 0.16 15.13
C ASN A 96 12.06 -0.60 15.18
N THR A 97 11.04 -0.10 14.48
CA THR A 97 9.69 -0.68 14.49
C THR A 97 9.25 -1.11 13.09
N LEU A 98 8.26 -2.00 13.04
CA LEU A 98 7.60 -2.49 11.85
C LEU A 98 6.11 -2.16 11.95
N ILE A 99 5.59 -1.37 11.03
CA ILE A 99 4.16 -1.03 10.98
C ILE A 99 3.46 -1.89 9.95
N VAL A 100 2.34 -2.49 10.32
CA VAL A 100 1.57 -3.43 9.51
C VAL A 100 0.08 -3.07 9.56
N HIS A 101 -0.58 -3.16 8.43
CA HIS A 101 -2.02 -2.93 8.27
C HIS A 101 -2.80 -4.25 8.21
N PHE A 102 -3.96 -4.25 8.85
CA PHE A 102 -4.96 -5.30 8.79
C PHE A 102 -6.32 -4.66 8.49
N ASP A 103 -6.60 -4.44 7.22
CA ASP A 103 -7.88 -3.87 6.74
C ASP A 103 -8.70 -4.98 6.04
N GLY A 104 -9.24 -5.90 6.83
CA GLY A 104 -9.98 -7.07 6.36
C GLY A 104 -11.49 -6.87 6.30
N TYR A 105 -12.19 -7.99 6.15
CA TYR A 105 -13.64 -8.06 6.10
C TYR A 105 -14.28 -7.82 7.48
N ASP A 106 -13.69 -8.42 8.54
CA ASP A 106 -14.20 -8.44 9.91
C ASP A 106 -13.51 -7.44 10.83
N LYS A 107 -12.25 -7.13 10.58
CA LYS A 107 -11.41 -6.27 11.44
C LYS A 107 -10.57 -5.31 10.62
N GLN A 108 -10.43 -4.09 11.13
CA GLN A 108 -9.63 -3.04 10.52
C GLN A 108 -8.80 -2.35 11.61
N PHE A 109 -7.47 -2.49 11.54
CA PHE A 109 -6.54 -1.92 12.51
C PHE A 109 -5.12 -1.78 11.94
N VAL A 110 -4.33 -0.94 12.58
CA VAL A 110 -2.90 -0.78 12.34
C VAL A 110 -2.15 -1.27 13.57
N VAL A 111 -1.05 -1.97 13.37
CA VAL A 111 -0.19 -2.45 14.46
C VAL A 111 1.26 -2.05 14.22
N CYS A 112 1.95 -1.70 15.30
CA CYS A 112 3.37 -1.45 15.33
C CYS A 112 4.06 -2.51 16.17
N LEU A 113 5.07 -3.15 15.59
CA LEU A 113 5.85 -4.21 16.21
C LEU A 113 7.30 -3.72 16.42
N ASP A 114 7.93 -4.17 17.48
CA ASP A 114 9.37 -4.05 17.66
C ASP A 114 10.09 -4.94 16.64
N GLN A 115 11.04 -4.38 15.86
CA GLN A 115 11.73 -5.13 14.80
C GLN A 115 12.55 -6.32 15.33
N LYS A 116 13.12 -6.19 16.54
CA LYS A 116 14.02 -7.19 17.11
C LYS A 116 13.26 -8.37 17.69
N THR A 117 12.10 -8.13 18.30
CA THR A 117 11.38 -9.13 19.09
C THR A 117 10.01 -9.52 18.55
N GLY A 118 9.46 -8.77 17.60
CA GLY A 118 8.08 -8.91 17.11
C GLY A 118 7.02 -8.52 18.14
N ARG A 119 7.39 -7.97 19.30
CA ARG A 119 6.45 -7.55 20.36
C ARG A 119 5.61 -6.37 19.86
N THR A 120 4.32 -6.39 20.14
CA THR A 120 3.42 -5.26 19.87
C THR A 120 3.79 -4.08 20.78
N LEU A 121 4.07 -2.94 20.16
CA LEU A 121 4.30 -1.67 20.82
C LEU A 121 3.01 -0.89 20.97
N TRP A 122 2.21 -0.83 19.91
CA TRP A 122 0.87 -0.28 19.89
C TRP A 122 0.00 -0.94 18.83
N GLN A 123 -1.31 -0.89 19.02
CA GLN A 123 -2.32 -1.31 18.05
C GLN A 123 -3.50 -0.37 18.13
N THR A 124 -3.92 0.17 16.97
CA THR A 124 -5.03 1.12 16.88
C THR A 124 -6.07 0.63 15.88
N LYS A 125 -7.32 0.52 16.33
CA LYS A 125 -8.46 0.23 15.44
C LYS A 125 -8.80 1.48 14.65
N ARG A 126 -9.37 1.27 13.43
CA ARG A 126 -9.96 2.37 12.66
C ARG A 126 -11.07 3.03 13.47
N ALA A 127 -11.04 4.38 13.52
CA ALA A 127 -11.93 5.17 14.39
C ALA A 127 -13.19 5.68 13.68
N PHE A 128 -13.22 5.65 12.33
CA PHE A 128 -14.35 6.16 11.56
C PHE A 128 -15.46 5.12 11.35
N ASP A 129 -16.70 5.60 11.16
CA ASP A 129 -17.82 4.76 10.76
C ASP A 129 -17.75 4.44 9.27
N PHE A 130 -17.72 3.15 8.92
CA PHE A 130 -17.72 2.65 7.53
C PHE A 130 -19.08 2.83 6.84
N ARG A 131 -20.14 3.17 7.57
CA ARG A 131 -21.52 3.32 7.06
C ARG A 131 -22.03 2.11 6.29
N THR A 132 -21.54 0.94 6.63
CA THR A 132 -21.94 -0.35 6.01
C THR A 132 -21.70 -1.51 6.94
N ASN A 133 -22.58 -2.51 6.86
CA ASN A 133 -22.38 -3.81 7.53
C ASN A 133 -21.69 -4.82 6.59
N ASN A 134 -21.57 -4.53 5.29
CA ASN A 134 -20.87 -5.39 4.36
C ASN A 134 -19.36 -5.25 4.53
N GLY A 135 -18.72 -6.30 5.03
CA GLY A 135 -17.26 -6.31 5.26
C GLY A 135 -16.43 -6.12 3.97
N ASP A 136 -16.95 -6.48 2.79
CA ASP A 136 -16.26 -6.23 1.52
C ASP A 136 -16.01 -4.74 1.27
N ASN A 137 -16.91 -3.88 1.74
CA ASN A 137 -16.78 -2.43 1.64
C ASN A 137 -15.88 -1.81 2.72
N LYS A 138 -15.40 -2.61 3.68
CA LYS A 138 -14.48 -2.15 4.75
C LYS A 138 -13.01 -2.43 4.45
N LYS A 139 -12.72 -3.17 3.38
CA LYS A 139 -11.35 -3.61 3.06
C LYS A 139 -10.53 -2.54 2.36
N ALA A 140 -9.24 -2.58 2.65
CA ALA A 140 -8.21 -1.86 1.92
C ALA A 140 -6.95 -2.71 1.79
N TYR A 141 -6.10 -2.33 0.84
CA TYR A 141 -4.88 -3.04 0.47
C TYR A 141 -3.65 -2.11 0.46
N CYS A 142 -3.85 -0.88 0.90
CA CYS A 142 -2.87 0.18 0.78
C CYS A 142 -1.69 -0.03 1.75
N THR A 143 -0.48 0.11 1.24
CA THR A 143 0.73 0.24 2.06
C THR A 143 0.81 1.68 2.58
N PRO A 144 0.92 1.91 3.90
CA PRO A 144 0.99 3.25 4.48
C PRO A 144 2.31 3.94 4.17
N SER A 145 2.39 5.23 4.50
CA SER A 145 3.63 6.00 4.43
C SER A 145 3.82 6.85 5.68
N VAL A 146 5.04 6.88 6.22
CA VAL A 146 5.42 7.88 7.22
C VAL A 146 5.95 9.10 6.49
N ILE A 147 5.43 10.26 6.83
CA ILE A 147 5.85 11.56 6.29
C ILE A 147 6.36 12.47 7.40
N ASN A 148 7.15 13.46 7.03
CA ASN A 148 7.49 14.58 7.90
C ASN A 148 6.90 15.85 7.27
N HIS A 149 5.92 16.43 7.94
CA HIS A 149 5.29 17.68 7.55
C HIS A 149 5.64 18.74 8.60
N GLU A 150 6.48 19.71 8.24
CA GLU A 150 6.89 20.82 9.10
C GLU A 150 7.39 20.38 10.50
N GLY A 151 8.16 19.30 10.55
CA GLY A 151 8.70 18.72 11.78
C GLY A 151 7.77 17.73 12.49
N ARG A 152 6.50 17.62 12.11
CA ARG A 152 5.56 16.62 12.63
C ARG A 152 5.61 15.34 11.79
N LEU A 153 5.88 14.23 12.45
CA LEU A 153 5.81 12.90 11.82
C LEU A 153 4.37 12.38 11.83
N GLU A 154 3.91 11.94 10.68
CA GLU A 154 2.56 11.37 10.52
C GLU A 154 2.62 10.07 9.72
N LEU A 155 1.96 9.04 10.23
CA LEU A 155 1.71 7.79 9.51
C LEU A 155 0.41 7.95 8.72
N ILE A 156 0.52 8.14 7.42
CA ILE A 156 -0.62 8.26 6.51
C ILE A 156 -1.10 6.87 6.13
N SER A 157 -2.34 6.59 6.45
CA SER A 157 -2.94 5.26 6.42
C SER A 157 -4.29 5.28 5.70
N PRO A 158 -4.30 5.22 4.35
CA PRO A 158 -5.54 5.09 3.60
C PRO A 158 -6.22 3.74 3.89
N ALA A 159 -7.54 3.80 4.06
CA ALA A 159 -8.41 2.66 4.26
C ALA A 159 -9.62 2.71 3.33
N ALA A 160 -10.59 1.85 3.52
CA ALA A 160 -11.90 2.03 2.90
C ALA A 160 -12.58 3.26 3.52
N VAL A 161 -13.26 4.05 2.71
CA VAL A 161 -14.07 5.22 3.10
C VAL A 161 -13.26 6.45 3.54
N ALA A 162 -12.18 6.26 4.32
CA ALA A 162 -11.39 7.34 4.88
C ALA A 162 -9.89 7.05 4.88
N THR A 163 -9.11 8.12 4.97
CA THR A 163 -7.68 8.09 5.30
C THR A 163 -7.50 8.62 6.71
N GLU A 164 -6.77 7.90 7.53
CA GLU A 164 -6.37 8.33 8.86
C GLU A 164 -4.88 8.65 8.91
N ALA A 165 -4.52 9.61 9.73
CA ALA A 165 -3.12 9.83 10.11
C ALA A 165 -2.93 9.52 11.58
N PHE A 166 -1.85 8.84 11.88
CA PHE A 166 -1.47 8.48 13.25
C PHE A 166 -0.09 9.05 13.59
N ASP A 167 0.14 9.27 14.85
CA ASP A 167 1.50 9.41 15.37
C ASP A 167 2.21 8.05 15.22
N PRO A 168 3.28 7.94 14.44
CA PRO A 168 3.91 6.65 14.17
C PRO A 168 4.60 6.03 15.39
N ALA A 169 4.93 6.82 16.42
CA ALA A 169 5.57 6.35 17.65
C ALA A 169 4.56 5.75 18.64
N THR A 170 3.36 6.30 18.69
CA THR A 170 2.37 5.97 19.73
C THR A 170 1.10 5.30 19.19
N GLY A 171 0.85 5.39 17.88
CA GLY A 171 -0.41 4.95 17.27
C GLY A 171 -1.61 5.84 17.57
N LYS A 172 -1.39 7.00 18.19
CA LYS A 172 -2.46 7.97 18.46
C LYS A 172 -3.02 8.52 17.16
N LEU A 173 -4.34 8.45 16.98
CA LEU A 173 -5.02 9.10 15.86
C LEU A 173 -4.81 10.62 15.93
N LEU A 174 -4.37 11.20 14.83
CA LEU A 174 -4.16 12.62 14.66
C LEU A 174 -5.32 13.27 13.94
N TRP A 175 -5.67 12.78 12.78
CA TRP A 175 -6.75 13.29 11.95
C TRP A 175 -7.36 12.20 11.06
N THR A 176 -8.57 12.44 10.59
CA THR A 176 -9.33 11.62 9.65
C THR A 176 -9.85 12.49 8.52
N ALA A 177 -9.67 12.03 7.28
CA ALA A 177 -10.28 12.61 6.08
C ALA A 177 -11.10 11.56 5.33
N ARG A 178 -12.34 11.89 4.93
CA ARG A 178 -13.19 11.01 4.11
C ARG A 178 -12.76 11.08 2.66
N THR A 179 -12.05 10.06 2.21
CA THR A 179 -11.51 9.98 0.84
C THR A 179 -12.36 9.09 -0.07
N GLY A 180 -13.39 8.47 0.48
CA GLY A 180 -14.39 7.69 -0.22
C GLY A 180 -13.90 6.35 -0.76
N GLY A 181 -14.86 5.51 -1.12
CA GLY A 181 -14.62 4.23 -1.77
C GLY A 181 -14.09 3.14 -0.84
N MET A 182 -13.88 1.97 -1.43
CA MET A 182 -13.28 0.78 -0.83
C MET A 182 -12.05 0.38 -1.62
N ASN A 183 -11.33 -0.65 -1.16
CA ASN A 183 -10.21 -1.28 -1.88
C ASN A 183 -9.07 -0.30 -2.22
N ALA A 184 -8.81 0.72 -1.38
CA ALA A 184 -7.64 1.57 -1.56
C ALA A 184 -6.38 0.69 -1.65
N SER A 185 -5.59 0.83 -2.72
CA SER A 185 -4.40 0.00 -2.97
C SER A 185 -3.16 0.82 -3.27
N SER A 186 -3.32 1.98 -3.88
CA SER A 186 -2.21 2.87 -4.20
C SER A 186 -1.59 3.44 -2.94
N ARG A 187 -0.25 3.41 -2.87
CA ARG A 187 0.49 4.00 -1.75
C ARG A 187 0.30 5.53 -1.73
N PRO A 188 0.09 6.16 -0.56
CA PRO A 188 0.03 7.60 -0.45
C PRO A 188 1.38 8.24 -0.81
N ILE A 189 1.32 9.36 -1.53
CA ILE A 189 2.50 10.14 -1.93
C ILE A 189 2.44 11.48 -1.20
N TYR A 190 3.55 11.87 -0.57
CA TYR A 190 3.68 13.20 0.04
C TYR A 190 4.65 14.06 -0.76
N ARG A 191 4.18 15.20 -1.22
CA ARG A 191 4.99 16.21 -1.92
C ARG A 191 4.28 17.56 -1.93
N HIS A 192 5.03 18.66 -2.04
CA HIS A 192 4.52 20.04 -2.12
C HIS A 192 3.52 20.38 -0.98
N GLY A 193 3.80 19.88 0.24
CA GLY A 193 2.93 20.11 1.40
C GLY A 193 1.59 19.37 1.36
N HIS A 194 1.39 18.41 0.42
CA HIS A 194 0.17 17.63 0.29
C HIS A 194 0.44 16.13 0.30
N VAL A 195 -0.51 15.38 0.85
CA VAL A 195 -0.62 13.93 0.71
C VAL A 195 -1.66 13.63 -0.35
N PHE A 196 -1.27 12.86 -1.36
CA PHE A 196 -2.16 12.34 -2.39
C PHE A 196 -2.57 10.94 -2.03
N VAL A 197 -3.88 10.71 -1.88
CA VAL A 197 -4.48 9.43 -1.53
C VAL A 197 -5.50 8.99 -2.57
N PHE A 198 -5.64 7.68 -2.74
CA PHE A 198 -6.41 7.07 -3.81
C PHE A 198 -7.36 6.03 -3.25
N SER A 199 -8.58 5.96 -3.75
CA SER A 199 -9.50 4.87 -3.47
C SER A 199 -9.51 3.84 -4.60
N GLY A 200 -9.78 2.60 -4.28
CA GLY A 200 -9.94 1.54 -5.28
C GLY A 200 -11.16 1.68 -6.19
N MET A 201 -11.97 2.71 -5.97
CA MET A 201 -13.12 3.07 -6.81
C MET A 201 -12.81 4.16 -7.84
N GLY A 202 -11.52 4.55 -7.97
CA GLY A 202 -11.09 5.54 -8.96
C GLY A 202 -11.35 6.98 -8.53
N SER A 203 -11.10 7.29 -7.27
CA SER A 203 -11.04 8.67 -6.78
C SER A 203 -9.69 8.95 -6.15
N MET A 204 -9.27 10.21 -6.20
CA MET A 204 -8.10 10.70 -5.46
C MET A 204 -8.43 12.01 -4.76
N SER A 205 -7.72 12.27 -3.68
CA SER A 205 -7.80 13.50 -2.90
C SER A 205 -6.41 14.01 -2.57
N ALA A 206 -6.25 15.32 -2.56
CA ALA A 206 -5.06 15.98 -2.00
C ALA A 206 -5.42 16.56 -0.64
N ILE A 207 -4.64 16.21 0.37
CA ILE A 207 -4.88 16.58 1.76
C ILE A 207 -3.64 17.29 2.27
N ARG A 208 -3.79 18.44 2.91
CA ARG A 208 -2.71 19.07 3.69
C ARG A 208 -2.59 18.32 5.01
N PRO A 209 -1.39 17.77 5.36
CA PRO A 209 -1.16 17.21 6.69
C PRO A 209 -1.20 18.26 7.80
N GLY A 210 -0.98 17.86 9.04
CA GLY A 210 -0.89 18.77 10.19
C GLY A 210 -2.21 19.01 10.94
N GLY A 211 -3.34 18.48 10.43
CA GLY A 211 -4.65 18.62 11.06
C GLY A 211 -4.83 17.85 12.37
N ASN A 212 -6.01 18.03 12.98
CA ASN A 212 -6.48 17.28 14.15
C ASN A 212 -7.98 16.99 14.02
N GLY A 213 -8.40 15.77 14.41
CA GLY A 213 -9.78 15.32 14.31
C GLY A 213 -10.28 15.16 12.89
N ASP A 214 -11.53 15.48 12.61
CA ASP A 214 -12.09 15.48 11.25
C ASP A 214 -11.56 16.69 10.47
N VAL A 215 -10.98 16.43 9.28
CA VAL A 215 -10.33 17.47 8.47
C VAL A 215 -10.94 17.61 7.08
N ASP A 216 -12.10 17.03 6.83
CA ASP A 216 -12.76 17.03 5.52
C ASP A 216 -12.89 18.44 4.93
N ASP A 217 -13.43 19.37 5.69
CA ASP A 217 -13.72 20.74 5.23
C ASP A 217 -12.53 21.69 5.32
N THR A 218 -11.45 21.29 6.01
CA THR A 218 -10.34 22.20 6.33
C THR A 218 -9.04 21.86 5.62
N HIS A 219 -8.77 20.58 5.36
CA HIS A 219 -7.49 20.14 4.82
C HIS A 219 -7.59 19.40 3.48
N VAL A 220 -8.75 18.88 3.09
CA VAL A 220 -8.94 18.34 1.73
C VAL A 220 -9.00 19.51 0.75
N THR A 221 -7.92 19.71 0.00
CA THR A 221 -7.79 20.87 -0.90
C THR A 221 -8.53 20.67 -2.21
N TRP A 222 -8.55 19.44 -2.71
CA TRP A 222 -9.32 19.02 -3.87
C TRP A 222 -9.51 17.51 -3.92
N SER A 223 -10.54 17.08 -4.65
CA SER A 223 -10.82 15.69 -4.94
C SER A 223 -11.25 15.50 -6.39
N ARG A 224 -10.90 14.36 -6.99
CA ARG A 224 -11.21 14.03 -8.37
C ARG A 224 -11.59 12.57 -8.55
N ARG A 225 -12.52 12.26 -9.48
CA ARG A 225 -12.96 10.89 -9.83
C ARG A 225 -12.68 10.48 -11.27
N LYS A 226 -12.33 11.41 -12.15
CA LYS A 226 -12.06 11.12 -13.56
C LYS A 226 -10.57 10.97 -13.80
N VAL A 227 -10.19 10.01 -14.67
CA VAL A 227 -8.78 9.77 -15.06
C VAL A 227 -7.91 9.48 -13.84
N VAL A 228 -8.41 8.64 -12.94
CA VAL A 228 -7.73 8.22 -11.70
C VAL A 228 -7.60 6.70 -11.70
N PRO A 229 -6.42 6.15 -11.44
CA PRO A 229 -6.25 4.70 -11.34
C PRO A 229 -6.98 4.14 -10.11
N LYS A 230 -7.46 2.91 -10.24
CA LYS A 230 -8.09 2.18 -9.13
C LYS A 230 -7.07 1.34 -8.36
N LYS A 231 -5.99 0.91 -9.02
CA LYS A 231 -5.02 -0.05 -8.46
C LYS A 231 -3.58 0.48 -8.48
N SER A 232 -3.14 1.03 -9.62
CA SER A 232 -1.75 1.48 -9.77
C SER A 232 -1.46 2.73 -8.93
N SER A 233 -0.24 2.82 -8.41
CA SER A 233 0.24 4.03 -7.77
C SER A 233 0.70 5.02 -8.84
N PRO A 234 0.43 6.32 -8.67
CA PRO A 234 0.90 7.35 -9.58
C PRO A 234 2.39 7.64 -9.40
N LEU A 235 2.95 8.42 -10.32
CA LEU A 235 4.30 8.96 -10.24
C LEU A 235 4.22 10.48 -10.08
N LEU A 236 4.97 11.02 -9.13
CA LEU A 236 5.17 12.46 -9.02
C LEU A 236 6.60 12.76 -9.50
N ILE A 237 6.71 13.39 -10.67
CA ILE A 237 7.97 13.66 -11.36
C ILE A 237 8.08 15.18 -11.54
N GLY A 238 9.09 15.79 -10.92
CA GLY A 238 9.17 17.25 -10.82
C GLY A 238 7.92 17.81 -10.15
N ASP A 239 7.23 18.70 -10.83
CA ASP A 239 6.01 19.37 -10.36
C ASP A 239 4.72 18.80 -10.96
N PHE A 240 4.78 17.60 -11.56
CA PHE A 240 3.65 17.00 -12.26
C PHE A 240 3.32 15.61 -11.73
N LEU A 241 2.03 15.31 -11.71
CA LEU A 241 1.48 14.02 -11.33
C LEU A 241 1.10 13.23 -12.57
N PHE A 242 1.80 12.12 -12.80
CA PHE A 242 1.55 11.20 -13.92
C PHE A 242 0.82 9.97 -13.42
N MET A 243 -0.20 9.57 -14.13
CA MET A 243 -1.02 8.41 -13.82
C MET A 243 -1.33 7.61 -15.07
N VAL A 244 -1.56 6.30 -14.90
CA VAL A 244 -2.14 5.44 -15.92
C VAL A 244 -3.33 4.74 -15.31
N SER A 245 -4.53 4.99 -15.85
CA SER A 245 -5.76 4.35 -15.35
C SER A 245 -5.78 2.86 -15.70
N ASP A 246 -6.63 2.10 -15.00
CA ASP A 246 -6.81 0.66 -15.29
C ASP A 246 -7.22 0.38 -16.74
N GLU A 247 -7.90 1.34 -17.37
CA GLU A 247 -8.36 1.27 -18.76
C GLU A 247 -7.29 1.73 -19.78
N GLY A 248 -6.06 2.05 -19.32
CA GLY A 248 -4.95 2.46 -20.16
C GLY A 248 -5.02 3.92 -20.62
N ILE A 249 -5.56 4.82 -19.81
CA ILE A 249 -5.48 6.27 -20.05
C ILE A 249 -4.30 6.82 -19.26
N ALA A 250 -3.27 7.29 -19.96
CA ALA A 250 -2.19 8.06 -19.37
C ALA A 250 -2.63 9.52 -19.18
N SER A 251 -2.17 10.14 -18.11
CA SER A 251 -2.46 11.54 -17.85
C SER A 251 -1.33 12.23 -17.10
N CYS A 252 -1.22 13.53 -17.35
CA CYS A 252 -0.42 14.48 -16.58
C CYS A 252 -1.36 15.48 -15.90
N SER A 253 -1.11 15.79 -14.66
CA SER A 253 -1.95 16.72 -13.86
C SER A 253 -1.11 17.63 -13.00
N ASN A 254 -1.64 18.81 -12.71
CA ASN A 254 -1.09 19.68 -11.69
C ASN A 254 -1.45 19.11 -10.31
N PRO A 255 -0.48 18.74 -9.45
CA PRO A 255 -0.76 18.16 -8.14
C PRO A 255 -1.41 19.15 -7.16
N LEU A 256 -1.19 20.46 -7.31
CA LEU A 256 -1.72 21.46 -6.38
C LEU A 256 -3.19 21.81 -6.64
N THR A 257 -3.62 21.77 -7.90
CA THR A 257 -5.00 22.11 -8.30
C THR A 257 -5.85 20.90 -8.66
N GLY A 258 -5.22 19.75 -8.92
CA GLY A 258 -5.89 18.56 -9.44
C GLY A 258 -6.29 18.67 -10.93
N GLU A 259 -5.95 19.76 -11.61
CA GLU A 259 -6.27 19.99 -13.03
C GLU A 259 -5.52 19.00 -13.92
N VAL A 260 -6.23 18.40 -14.88
CA VAL A 260 -5.65 17.54 -15.90
C VAL A 260 -5.08 18.40 -17.02
N ILE A 261 -3.76 18.32 -17.22
CA ILE A 261 -3.06 19.05 -18.28
C ILE A 261 -3.27 18.35 -19.61
N TRP A 262 -3.08 17.04 -19.64
CA TRP A 262 -3.41 16.17 -20.76
C TRP A 262 -3.83 14.77 -20.29
N ALA A 263 -4.61 14.10 -21.13
CA ALA A 263 -4.99 12.70 -20.93
C ALA A 263 -5.11 12.02 -22.29
N GLU A 264 -4.40 10.92 -22.48
CA GLU A 264 -4.32 10.19 -23.75
C GLU A 264 -4.51 8.70 -23.52
N ARG A 265 -5.21 8.05 -24.45
CA ARG A 265 -5.38 6.60 -24.44
C ARG A 265 -4.14 5.91 -25.01
N LEU A 266 -3.51 5.10 -24.20
CA LEU A 266 -2.41 4.25 -24.63
C LEU A 266 -2.93 3.12 -25.54
N LYS A 267 -2.14 2.79 -26.56
CA LYS A 267 -2.38 1.61 -27.43
C LYS A 267 -1.89 0.34 -26.75
N ILE A 268 -2.54 -0.05 -25.66
CA ILE A 268 -2.16 -1.18 -24.80
C ILE A 268 -3.35 -2.14 -24.65
N LYS A 269 -3.08 -3.44 -24.65
CA LYS A 269 -4.10 -4.49 -24.44
C LYS A 269 -4.17 -4.85 -22.96
N GLY A 270 -5.34 -5.28 -22.51
CA GLY A 270 -5.55 -5.67 -21.10
C GLY A 270 -5.65 -4.48 -20.15
N GLN A 271 -5.58 -4.74 -18.84
CA GLN A 271 -5.67 -3.73 -17.79
C GLN A 271 -4.29 -3.27 -17.32
N CYS A 272 -4.14 -1.98 -17.04
CA CYS A 272 -2.94 -1.38 -16.44
C CYS A 272 -3.09 -1.35 -14.91
N ALA A 273 -2.92 -2.49 -14.25
CA ALA A 273 -3.05 -2.61 -12.80
C ALA A 273 -1.73 -2.44 -12.03
N SER A 274 -0.58 -2.63 -12.71
CA SER A 274 0.74 -2.40 -12.13
C SER A 274 1.07 -0.92 -12.07
N SER A 275 1.82 -0.52 -11.06
CA SER A 275 2.31 0.85 -10.95
C SER A 275 3.34 1.14 -12.05
N PRO A 276 3.28 2.28 -12.73
CA PRO A 276 4.27 2.66 -13.71
C PRO A 276 5.64 2.94 -13.07
N ILE A 277 6.69 2.85 -13.86
CA ILE A 277 8.07 3.11 -13.44
C ILE A 277 8.59 4.32 -14.21
N HIS A 278 9.30 5.22 -13.53
CA HIS A 278 10.04 6.32 -14.16
C HIS A 278 11.53 6.03 -14.21
N ALA A 279 12.11 6.10 -15.39
CA ALA A 279 13.55 5.99 -15.59
C ALA A 279 13.98 6.79 -16.82
N SER A 280 15.10 7.50 -16.71
CA SER A 280 15.72 8.26 -17.83
C SER A 280 14.75 9.14 -18.60
N GLY A 281 13.91 9.91 -17.87
CA GLY A 281 12.92 10.83 -18.46
C GLY A 281 11.72 10.15 -19.13
N ARG A 282 11.54 8.85 -18.94
CA ARG A 282 10.46 8.06 -19.54
C ARG A 282 9.63 7.35 -18.47
N ILE A 283 8.35 7.16 -18.78
CA ILE A 283 7.41 6.38 -17.99
C ILE A 283 7.15 5.06 -18.71
N TYR A 284 7.31 3.96 -17.97
CA TYR A 284 7.08 2.59 -18.42
C TYR A 284 5.79 2.09 -17.77
N SER A 285 4.79 1.76 -18.56
CA SER A 285 3.52 1.20 -18.11
C SER A 285 3.33 -0.21 -18.65
N PHE A 286 2.90 -1.10 -17.75
CA PHE A 286 2.72 -2.53 -18.05
C PHE A 286 1.26 -2.92 -17.94
N SER A 287 0.82 -3.85 -18.77
CA SER A 287 -0.53 -4.39 -18.74
C SER A 287 -0.59 -5.86 -18.35
N SER A 288 -1.79 -6.31 -18.03
CA SER A 288 -2.08 -7.72 -17.74
C SER A 288 -1.93 -8.65 -18.96
N ALA A 289 -1.84 -8.10 -20.15
CA ALA A 289 -1.57 -8.85 -21.39
C ALA A 289 -0.07 -9.00 -21.69
N GLY A 290 0.81 -8.42 -20.84
CA GLY A 290 2.26 -8.46 -21.04
C GLY A 290 2.81 -7.33 -21.91
N ASP A 291 1.97 -6.37 -22.33
CA ASP A 291 2.45 -5.21 -23.08
C ASP A 291 3.19 -4.23 -22.17
N CYS A 292 4.25 -3.61 -22.70
CA CYS A 292 4.94 -2.48 -22.10
C CYS A 292 4.87 -1.28 -23.05
N ILE A 293 4.27 -0.19 -22.60
CA ILE A 293 4.31 1.08 -23.35
C ILE A 293 5.22 2.06 -22.62
N VAL A 294 6.04 2.75 -23.41
CA VAL A 294 7.00 3.74 -22.95
C VAL A 294 6.65 5.10 -23.55
N PHE A 295 6.51 6.11 -22.72
CA PHE A 295 6.26 7.49 -23.15
C PHE A 295 7.09 8.48 -22.31
N LYS A 296 7.25 9.71 -22.82
CA LYS A 296 8.04 10.72 -22.13
C LYS A 296 7.30 11.26 -20.90
N ALA A 297 8.07 11.56 -19.85
CA ALA A 297 7.56 12.22 -18.65
C ALA A 297 7.54 13.76 -18.84
N GLU A 298 6.77 14.23 -19.82
CA GLU A 298 6.68 15.66 -20.21
C GLU A 298 5.27 16.22 -19.95
N LYS A 299 5.21 17.57 -19.70
CA LYS A 299 3.98 18.34 -19.55
C LYS A 299 3.19 18.42 -20.86
#